data_b700e7755107144b31d44d89cb3ba00e
#
_entry.id   b700e7755107144b31d44d89cb3ba00e
#
_cell.length_a   1.000
_cell.length_b   1.000
_cell.length_c   1.000
_cell.angle_alpha   90.00
_cell.angle_beta   90.00
_cell.angle_gamma   90.00
#
_symmetry.space_group_name_H-M   'P 1'
#
loop_
_entity.id
_entity.type
_entity.pdbx_description
1 polymer ?
#
loop_
_entity_poly.entity_id
_entity_poly.type
_entity_poly.pdbx_seq_one_letter_code
_entity_poly.pdbx_strand_id
1 'polypeptide(L)'
;MKLTNEQKNEIRELLQNYVGRYPSQNKAANSLIGISAGTVSTILNGRYESISDEMFVKLRAQISGQRAEGWQLCRTRMYQELSELFSDAQQFQNVAWAIAPAGSGKTTTARDYASQHENVFVIPCSEDMHRIDFIREMSRALGIGISDRSMHELLERITRHLLTLEAPLLIFDEGDKLSDSVFYYFITIYNRLENFCGIVFISTHYIKRRMEIGLSYNKKGYDEIHSRICRKFIELTPRSGRLIFTVLPN
;
A
#
# COMPACT_ATOMS: atom_id res chain seq x y z
N MET A 1 -21.68 27.82 -6.20
CA MET A 1 -20.44 28.60 -5.93
C MET A 1 -19.87 28.96 -7.29
N LYS A 2 -19.63 30.23 -7.61
CA LYS A 2 -19.03 30.60 -8.92
C LYS A 2 -17.51 30.57 -8.79
N LEU A 3 -16.84 29.79 -9.65
CA LEU A 3 -15.39 29.73 -9.71
C LEU A 3 -14.83 30.91 -10.48
N THR A 4 -13.71 31.47 -10.02
CA THR A 4 -12.97 32.49 -10.76
C THR A 4 -12.18 31.87 -11.92
N ASN A 5 -11.80 32.68 -12.91
CA ASN A 5 -10.97 32.21 -14.01
C ASN A 5 -9.58 31.69 -13.53
N GLU A 6 -9.05 32.27 -12.46
CA GLU A 6 -7.80 31.81 -11.83
C GLU A 6 -7.95 30.38 -11.27
N GLN A 7 -9.04 30.12 -10.54
CA GLN A 7 -9.36 28.79 -10.01
C GLN A 7 -9.57 27.74 -11.13
N LYS A 8 -10.18 28.15 -12.24
CA LYS A 8 -10.34 27.27 -13.42
C LYS A 8 -9.00 26.95 -14.09
N ASN A 9 -8.09 27.92 -14.15
CA ASN A 9 -6.74 27.71 -14.66
C ASN A 9 -5.92 26.76 -13.75
N GLU A 10 -5.99 26.89 -12.44
CA GLU A 10 -5.38 25.92 -11.51
C GLU A 10 -5.86 24.49 -11.76
N ILE A 11 -7.18 24.32 -11.91
CA ILE A 11 -7.78 23.00 -12.19
C ILE A 11 -7.32 22.47 -13.56
N ARG A 12 -7.13 23.33 -14.55
CA ARG A 12 -6.58 22.95 -15.85
C ARG A 12 -5.13 22.45 -15.75
N GLU A 13 -4.28 23.11 -14.97
CA GLU A 13 -2.89 22.69 -14.73
C GLU A 13 -2.84 21.33 -14.02
N LEU A 14 -3.69 21.15 -12.98
CA LEU A 14 -3.82 19.84 -12.31
C LEU A 14 -4.29 18.75 -13.28
N LEU A 15 -5.23 19.06 -14.18
CA LEU A 15 -5.69 18.14 -15.22
C LEU A 15 -4.60 17.81 -16.22
N GLN A 16 -3.78 18.77 -16.62
CA GLN A 16 -2.65 18.56 -17.52
C GLN A 16 -1.63 17.61 -16.92
N ASN A 17 -1.28 17.80 -15.64
CA ASN A 17 -0.42 16.91 -14.89
C ASN A 17 -1.02 15.51 -14.72
N TYR A 18 -2.34 15.43 -14.49
CA TYR A 18 -3.05 14.15 -14.40
C TYR A 18 -3.00 13.37 -15.72
N VAL A 19 -3.32 14.02 -16.83
CA VAL A 19 -3.30 13.42 -18.19
C VAL A 19 -1.88 12.95 -18.56
N GLY A 20 -0.84 13.67 -18.15
CA GLY A 20 0.56 13.31 -18.41
C GLY A 20 0.99 11.96 -17.78
N ARG A 21 0.23 11.45 -16.79
CA ARG A 21 0.47 10.14 -16.16
C ARG A 21 -0.08 8.95 -16.97
N TYR A 22 -0.84 9.21 -18.02
CA TYR A 22 -1.50 8.19 -18.85
C TYR A 22 -0.91 8.15 -20.25
N PRO A 23 -0.92 6.98 -20.91
CA PRO A 23 -0.40 6.85 -22.28
C PRO A 23 -1.21 7.63 -23.34
N SER A 24 -2.42 8.08 -23.01
CA SER A 24 -3.24 8.95 -23.88
C SER A 24 -4.30 9.70 -23.07
N GLN A 25 -4.72 10.87 -23.61
CA GLN A 25 -5.80 11.67 -23.02
C GLN A 25 -7.11 10.89 -22.86
N ASN A 26 -7.43 10.01 -23.84
CA ASN A 26 -8.64 9.18 -23.77
C ASN A 26 -8.58 8.17 -22.61
N LYS A 27 -7.40 7.57 -22.36
CA LYS A 27 -7.21 6.67 -21.20
C LYS A 27 -7.32 7.42 -19.87
N ALA A 28 -6.79 8.63 -19.78
CA ALA A 28 -6.97 9.49 -18.62
C ALA A 28 -8.44 9.86 -18.41
N ALA A 29 -9.17 10.24 -19.47
CA ALA A 29 -10.59 10.57 -19.37
C ALA A 29 -11.45 9.37 -18.92
N ASN A 30 -11.15 8.17 -19.41
CA ASN A 30 -11.87 6.95 -19.03
C ASN A 30 -11.65 6.52 -17.57
N SER A 31 -10.62 7.02 -16.90
CA SER A 31 -10.40 6.81 -15.47
C SER A 31 -11.21 7.77 -14.57
N LEU A 32 -11.83 8.79 -15.18
CA LEU A 32 -12.64 9.78 -14.47
C LEU A 32 -14.13 9.40 -14.48
N ILE A 33 -14.76 9.44 -13.33
CA ILE A 33 -16.17 9.04 -13.19
C ILE A 33 -17.09 10.18 -13.59
N GLY A 34 -17.85 9.98 -14.67
CA GLY A 34 -18.86 10.93 -15.17
C GLY A 34 -18.26 12.24 -15.73
N ILE A 35 -17.08 12.13 -16.31
CA ILE A 35 -16.41 13.21 -17.06
C ILE A 35 -16.00 12.63 -18.42
N SER A 36 -16.52 13.24 -19.49
CA SER A 36 -16.26 12.75 -20.84
C SER A 36 -14.88 13.16 -21.38
N ALA A 37 -14.34 12.43 -22.35
CA ALA A 37 -13.12 12.82 -23.04
C ALA A 37 -13.23 14.17 -23.73
N GLY A 38 -14.43 14.52 -24.22
CA GLY A 38 -14.73 15.85 -24.76
C GLY A 38 -14.61 16.96 -23.72
N THR A 39 -15.12 16.74 -22.49
CA THR A 39 -14.99 17.69 -21.38
C THR A 39 -13.52 17.89 -21.00
N VAL A 40 -12.74 16.81 -20.90
CA VAL A 40 -11.29 16.88 -20.63
C VAL A 40 -10.59 17.70 -21.71
N SER A 41 -10.86 17.44 -22.99
CA SER A 41 -10.28 18.19 -24.11
C SER A 41 -10.66 19.67 -24.08
N THR A 42 -11.92 20.00 -23.79
CA THR A 42 -12.42 21.36 -23.72
C THR A 42 -11.73 22.18 -22.63
N ILE A 43 -11.55 21.58 -21.45
CA ILE A 43 -10.86 22.23 -20.31
C ILE A 43 -9.37 22.41 -20.60
N LEU A 44 -8.68 21.41 -21.15
CA LEU A 44 -7.27 21.51 -21.52
C LEU A 44 -7.01 22.60 -22.55
N ASN A 45 -7.95 22.83 -23.48
CA ASN A 45 -7.88 23.87 -24.49
C ASN A 45 -8.31 25.28 -23.96
N GLY A 46 -8.62 25.41 -22.67
CA GLY A 46 -8.98 26.67 -22.04
C GLY A 46 -10.38 27.21 -22.44
N ARG A 47 -11.24 26.37 -22.99
CA ARG A 47 -12.61 26.75 -23.40
C ARG A 47 -13.59 26.49 -22.26
N TYR A 48 -13.70 27.43 -21.30
CA TYR A 48 -14.47 27.24 -20.06
C TYR A 48 -15.96 27.57 -20.19
N GLU A 49 -16.36 28.29 -21.25
CA GLU A 49 -17.71 28.84 -21.41
C GLU A 49 -18.82 27.78 -21.46
N SER A 50 -18.48 26.58 -21.99
CA SER A 50 -19.42 25.46 -22.13
C SER A 50 -19.40 24.49 -20.94
N ILE A 51 -18.59 24.74 -19.90
CA ILE A 51 -18.39 23.84 -18.76
C ILE A 51 -18.92 24.49 -17.49
N SER A 52 -19.83 23.80 -16.79
CA SER A 52 -20.37 24.29 -15.52
C SER A 52 -19.33 24.28 -14.41
N ASP A 53 -19.47 25.22 -13.46
CA ASP A 53 -18.59 25.29 -12.29
C ASP A 53 -18.65 23.99 -11.45
N GLU A 54 -19.80 23.32 -11.41
CA GLU A 54 -19.98 22.02 -10.77
C GLU A 54 -19.09 20.93 -11.41
N MET A 55 -18.92 20.99 -12.74
CA MET A 55 -18.05 20.04 -13.44
C MET A 55 -16.57 20.25 -13.07
N PHE A 56 -16.14 21.51 -12.92
CA PHE A 56 -14.79 21.83 -12.44
C PHE A 56 -14.56 21.34 -11.01
N VAL A 57 -15.53 21.52 -10.11
CA VAL A 57 -15.44 21.00 -8.74
C VAL A 57 -15.36 19.48 -8.73
N LYS A 58 -16.20 18.79 -9.52
CA LYS A 58 -16.18 17.34 -9.67
C LYS A 58 -14.87 16.82 -10.25
N LEU A 59 -14.32 17.53 -11.24
CA LEU A 59 -13.04 17.21 -11.83
C LEU A 59 -11.90 17.39 -10.81
N ARG A 60 -11.84 18.54 -10.15
CA ARG A 60 -10.84 18.83 -9.12
C ARG A 60 -10.84 17.74 -8.04
N ALA A 61 -11.99 17.33 -7.54
CA ALA A 61 -12.11 16.27 -6.53
C ALA A 61 -11.50 14.93 -6.98
N GLN A 62 -11.49 14.63 -8.29
CA GLN A 62 -10.97 13.40 -8.83
C GLN A 62 -9.47 13.48 -9.20
N ILE A 63 -9.01 14.62 -9.74
CA ILE A 63 -7.63 14.76 -10.23
C ILE A 63 -6.67 15.30 -9.18
N SER A 64 -7.15 16.07 -8.21
CA SER A 64 -6.32 16.55 -7.10
C SER A 64 -5.94 15.42 -6.16
N GLY A 65 -6.05 14.18 -6.59
CA GLY A 65 -5.84 12.94 -5.85
C GLY A 65 -5.92 13.24 -4.36
N GLN A 66 -7.10 13.12 -3.78
CA GLN A 66 -7.48 13.61 -2.46
C GLN A 66 -6.32 13.60 -1.45
N ARG A 67 -5.50 14.62 -1.45
CA ARG A 67 -5.06 15.16 -0.17
C ARG A 67 -6.25 15.98 0.29
N ALA A 68 -7.08 15.43 1.15
CA ALA A 68 -8.05 16.22 1.86
C ALA A 68 -7.29 17.46 2.37
N GLU A 69 -7.69 18.64 1.95
CA GLU A 69 -7.20 19.87 2.56
C GLU A 69 -7.41 19.68 4.07
N GLY A 70 -6.35 19.48 4.84
CA GLY A 70 -6.41 19.25 6.27
C GLY A 70 -5.75 17.96 6.80
N TRP A 71 -5.49 16.94 5.96
CA TRP A 71 -4.79 15.75 6.47
C TRP A 71 -3.29 15.83 6.19
N GLN A 72 -2.52 16.13 7.22
CA GLN A 72 -1.05 16.13 7.15
C GLN A 72 -0.50 14.86 7.78
N LEU A 73 0.48 14.24 7.13
CA LEU A 73 1.20 13.12 7.69
C LEU A 73 2.02 13.59 8.90
N CYS A 74 1.63 13.16 10.08
CA CYS A 74 2.37 13.47 11.30
C CYS A 74 3.45 12.39 11.51
N ARG A 75 4.71 12.79 11.55
CA ARG A 75 5.83 11.89 11.86
C ARG A 75 5.87 11.58 13.36
N THR A 76 4.93 10.74 13.78
CA THR A 76 4.88 10.26 15.17
C THR A 76 6.07 9.35 15.46
N ARG A 77 6.32 9.08 16.74
CA ARG A 77 7.31 8.07 17.13
C ARG A 77 7.03 6.70 16.49
N MET A 78 5.77 6.29 16.45
CA MET A 78 5.33 5.07 15.77
C MET A 78 5.71 5.06 14.28
N TYR A 79 5.53 6.19 13.60
CA TYR A 79 5.97 6.36 12.21
C TYR A 79 7.48 6.16 12.08
N GLN A 80 8.28 6.75 12.98
CA GLN A 80 9.74 6.63 12.95
C GLN A 80 10.18 5.17 13.21
N GLU A 81 9.68 4.54 14.26
CA GLU A 81 10.01 3.15 14.61
C GLU A 81 9.63 2.16 13.49
N LEU A 82 8.47 2.37 12.83
CA LEU A 82 8.08 1.57 11.66
C LEU A 82 8.97 1.83 10.45
N SER A 83 9.30 3.09 10.18
CA SER A 83 10.17 3.44 9.05
C SER A 83 11.57 2.89 9.22
N GLU A 84 12.13 2.92 10.43
CA GLU A 84 13.40 2.30 10.76
C GLU A 84 13.34 0.78 10.56
N LEU A 85 12.27 0.12 11.01
CA LEU A 85 12.07 -1.31 10.79
C LEU A 85 11.99 -1.67 9.31
N PHE A 86 11.29 -0.87 8.50
CA PHE A 86 11.22 -1.09 7.06
C PHE A 86 12.59 -0.91 6.39
N SER A 87 13.33 0.13 6.79
CA SER A 87 14.68 0.38 6.30
C SER A 87 15.64 -0.76 6.64
N ASP A 88 15.60 -1.25 7.88
CA ASP A 88 16.41 -2.37 8.33
C ASP A 88 16.06 -3.67 7.57
N ALA A 89 14.77 -3.96 7.42
CA ALA A 89 14.31 -5.12 6.65
C ALA A 89 14.71 -5.03 5.18
N GLN A 90 14.64 -3.84 4.57
CA GLN A 90 15.03 -3.61 3.18
C GLN A 90 16.55 -3.75 3.00
N GLN A 91 17.33 -3.16 3.88
CA GLN A 91 18.79 -3.14 3.78
C GLN A 91 19.43 -4.52 4.02
N PHE A 92 18.90 -5.26 4.99
CA PHE A 92 19.49 -6.53 5.42
C PHE A 92 18.70 -7.76 4.98
N GLN A 93 17.66 -7.60 4.15
CA GLN A 93 16.73 -8.65 3.71
C GLN A 93 16.15 -9.46 4.88
N ASN A 94 15.91 -8.78 6.00
CA ASN A 94 15.37 -9.37 7.22
C ASN A 94 13.87 -9.62 7.10
N VAL A 95 13.40 -10.58 7.91
CA VAL A 95 11.98 -10.84 8.06
C VAL A 95 11.53 -10.45 9.47
N ALA A 96 10.46 -9.65 9.56
CA ALA A 96 9.94 -9.16 10.82
C ALA A 96 8.41 -9.16 10.85
N TRP A 97 7.86 -9.22 12.07
CA TRP A 97 6.44 -9.00 12.31
C TRP A 97 6.25 -7.88 13.32
N ALA A 98 5.79 -6.72 12.83
CA ALA A 98 5.49 -5.56 13.64
C ALA A 98 4.04 -5.59 14.14
N ILE A 99 3.86 -5.34 15.42
CA ILE A 99 2.56 -5.30 16.07
C ILE A 99 2.34 -3.91 16.65
N ALA A 100 1.22 -3.30 16.31
CA ALA A 100 0.81 -2.03 16.88
C ALA A 100 -0.71 -1.92 16.98
N PRO A 101 -1.26 -1.07 17.87
CA PRO A 101 -2.69 -0.90 18.04
C PRO A 101 -3.41 -0.50 16.75
N ALA A 102 -4.71 -0.78 16.66
CA ALA A 102 -5.55 -0.24 15.59
C ALA A 102 -5.52 1.31 15.62
N GLY A 103 -5.56 1.93 14.43
CA GLY A 103 -5.51 3.39 14.32
C GLY A 103 -4.13 4.03 14.59
N SER A 104 -3.07 3.26 14.80
CA SER A 104 -1.71 3.77 15.07
C SER A 104 -0.96 4.29 13.85
N GLY A 105 -1.57 4.30 12.66
CA GLY A 105 -0.96 4.81 11.43
C GLY A 105 -0.11 3.80 10.64
N LYS A 106 -0.16 2.50 10.95
CA LYS A 106 0.60 1.44 10.27
C LYS A 106 0.51 1.49 8.75
N THR A 107 -0.70 1.39 8.22
CA THR A 107 -0.99 1.44 6.77
C THR A 107 -0.47 2.73 6.13
N THR A 108 -0.67 3.85 6.81
CA THR A 108 -0.21 5.16 6.33
C THR A 108 1.31 5.22 6.25
N THR A 109 2.00 4.76 7.29
CA THR A 109 3.48 4.70 7.31
C THR A 109 4.01 3.78 6.22
N ALA A 110 3.40 2.61 6.03
CA ALA A 110 3.81 1.67 4.98
C ALA A 110 3.68 2.28 3.58
N ARG A 111 2.56 2.95 3.30
CA ARG A 111 2.32 3.62 2.01
C ARG A 111 3.24 4.82 1.79
N ASP A 112 3.47 5.60 2.84
CA ASP A 112 4.37 6.74 2.76
C ASP A 112 5.82 6.27 2.54
N TYR A 113 6.28 5.26 3.26
CA TYR A 113 7.60 4.65 3.06
C TYR A 113 7.75 4.12 1.62
N ALA A 114 6.77 3.39 1.10
CA ALA A 114 6.78 2.88 -0.26
C ALA A 114 6.76 3.99 -1.33
N SER A 115 6.22 5.17 -1.01
CA SER A 115 6.24 6.32 -1.93
C SER A 115 7.59 7.03 -2.01
N GLN A 116 8.47 6.83 -1.03
CA GLN A 116 9.75 7.50 -0.90
C GLN A 116 10.96 6.58 -1.21
N HIS A 117 10.73 5.27 -1.27
CA HIS A 117 11.79 4.27 -1.46
C HIS A 117 11.47 3.37 -2.64
N GLU A 118 12.50 3.08 -3.43
CA GLU A 118 12.38 2.17 -4.57
C GLU A 118 12.25 0.70 -4.12
N ASN A 119 11.61 -0.11 -4.95
CA ASN A 119 11.45 -1.55 -4.75
C ASN A 119 10.70 -1.94 -3.45
N VAL A 120 9.83 -1.07 -2.95
CA VAL A 120 8.99 -1.32 -1.78
C VAL A 120 7.54 -1.53 -2.22
N PHE A 121 6.96 -2.66 -1.83
CA PHE A 121 5.63 -3.08 -2.25
C PHE A 121 4.74 -3.35 -1.04
N VAL A 122 3.61 -2.63 -0.95
CA VAL A 122 2.62 -2.83 0.12
C VAL A 122 1.50 -3.72 -0.40
N ILE A 123 1.30 -4.85 0.26
CA ILE A 123 0.30 -5.86 -0.05
C ILE A 123 -0.78 -5.84 1.03
N PRO A 124 -2.00 -5.34 0.74
CA PRO A 124 -3.10 -5.41 1.69
C PRO A 124 -3.57 -6.86 1.85
N CYS A 125 -3.76 -7.29 3.09
CA CYS A 125 -4.28 -8.61 3.42
C CYS A 125 -5.73 -8.51 3.91
N SER A 126 -6.57 -9.50 3.54
CA SER A 126 -7.95 -9.58 4.01
C SER A 126 -8.36 -11.01 4.37
N GLU A 127 -9.44 -11.14 5.15
CA GLU A 127 -9.91 -12.42 5.68
C GLU A 127 -10.50 -13.34 4.60
N ASP A 128 -11.02 -12.77 3.54
CA ASP A 128 -11.62 -13.46 2.40
C ASP A 128 -10.60 -13.97 1.37
N MET A 129 -9.32 -13.61 1.52
CA MET A 129 -8.27 -14.06 0.60
C MET A 129 -8.00 -15.54 0.69
N HIS A 130 -8.15 -16.22 -0.45
CA HIS A 130 -7.58 -17.54 -0.69
C HIS A 130 -6.15 -17.43 -1.25
N ARG A 131 -5.44 -18.56 -1.35
CA ARG A 131 -4.04 -18.59 -1.85
C ARG A 131 -3.85 -17.92 -3.20
N ILE A 132 -4.80 -18.12 -4.13
CA ILE A 132 -4.71 -17.53 -5.47
C ILE A 132 -4.93 -15.99 -5.42
N ASP A 133 -5.82 -15.52 -4.55
CA ASP A 133 -6.11 -14.10 -4.39
C ASP A 133 -4.91 -13.38 -3.78
N PHE A 134 -4.26 -14.00 -2.79
CA PHE A 134 -3.03 -13.51 -2.19
C PHE A 134 -1.89 -13.37 -3.23
N ILE A 135 -1.67 -14.38 -4.07
CA ILE A 135 -0.68 -14.32 -5.16
C ILE A 135 -1.04 -13.27 -6.21
N ARG A 136 -2.33 -13.14 -6.54
CA ARG A 136 -2.78 -12.10 -7.45
C ARG A 136 -2.57 -10.70 -6.88
N GLU A 137 -2.81 -10.52 -5.58
CA GLU A 137 -2.58 -9.22 -4.93
C GLU A 137 -1.09 -8.86 -4.89
N MET A 138 -0.22 -9.82 -4.59
CA MET A 138 1.23 -9.64 -4.74
C MET A 138 1.59 -9.27 -6.19
N SER A 139 1.03 -9.96 -7.19
CA SER A 139 1.28 -9.64 -8.61
C SER A 139 0.86 -8.22 -8.97
N ARG A 140 -0.30 -7.76 -8.46
CA ARG A 140 -0.78 -6.38 -8.68
C ARG A 140 0.15 -5.35 -8.05
N ALA A 141 0.55 -5.58 -6.80
CA ALA A 141 1.47 -4.68 -6.10
C ALA A 141 2.81 -4.53 -6.83
N LEU A 142 3.29 -5.61 -7.44
CA LEU A 142 4.53 -5.66 -8.24
C LEU A 142 4.35 -5.21 -9.70
N GLY A 143 3.15 -4.85 -10.15
CA GLY A 143 2.89 -4.49 -11.54
C GLY A 143 2.98 -5.65 -12.54
N ILE A 144 2.88 -6.90 -12.06
CA ILE A 144 2.98 -8.11 -12.87
C ILE A 144 1.61 -8.47 -13.44
N GLY A 145 1.50 -8.67 -14.76
CA GLY A 145 0.26 -9.06 -15.41
C GLY A 145 -0.28 -10.42 -14.95
N ILE A 146 -1.60 -10.50 -14.69
CA ILE A 146 -2.26 -11.63 -14.00
C ILE A 146 -3.02 -12.55 -15.00
N SER A 147 -3.20 -12.17 -16.27
CA SER A 147 -4.08 -12.84 -17.23
C SER A 147 -3.84 -14.34 -17.31
N ASP A 148 -4.92 -15.11 -17.09
CA ASP A 148 -5.08 -16.57 -17.32
C ASP A 148 -3.94 -17.50 -16.87
N ARG A 149 -3.21 -17.13 -15.82
CA ARG A 149 -2.06 -17.88 -15.33
C ARG A 149 -2.41 -18.71 -14.10
N SER A 150 -1.77 -19.87 -14.02
CA SER A 150 -1.80 -20.68 -12.82
C SER A 150 -1.12 -19.99 -11.64
N MET A 151 -1.50 -20.37 -10.42
CA MET A 151 -0.87 -19.87 -9.19
C MET A 151 0.65 -20.13 -9.18
N HIS A 152 1.09 -21.24 -9.73
CA HIS A 152 2.50 -21.60 -9.81
C HIS A 152 3.27 -20.65 -10.73
N GLU A 153 2.75 -20.38 -11.93
CA GLU A 153 3.37 -19.45 -12.88
C GLU A 153 3.43 -18.02 -12.36
N LEU A 154 2.38 -17.57 -11.67
CA LEU A 154 2.40 -16.24 -11.03
C LEU A 154 3.50 -16.17 -9.95
N LEU A 155 3.62 -17.19 -9.10
CA LEU A 155 4.65 -17.24 -8.08
C LEU A 155 6.06 -17.26 -8.68
N GLU A 156 6.27 -18.03 -9.74
CA GLU A 156 7.55 -18.06 -10.46
C GLU A 156 7.93 -16.68 -11.01
N ARG A 157 6.97 -15.96 -11.58
CA ARG A 157 7.19 -14.61 -12.10
C ARG A 157 7.46 -13.60 -10.99
N ILE A 158 6.70 -13.65 -9.89
CA ILE A 158 6.93 -12.81 -8.70
C ILE A 158 8.35 -13.03 -8.20
N THR A 159 8.73 -14.29 -7.97
CA THR A 159 10.06 -14.63 -7.47
C THR A 159 11.16 -14.13 -8.42
N ARG A 160 11.04 -14.41 -9.72
CA ARG A 160 12.02 -13.96 -10.71
C ARG A 160 12.12 -12.43 -10.77
N HIS A 161 11.00 -11.73 -10.71
CA HIS A 161 10.99 -10.27 -10.70
C HIS A 161 11.69 -9.71 -9.46
N LEU A 162 11.34 -10.19 -8.27
CA LEU A 162 11.97 -9.74 -7.02
C LEU A 162 13.48 -9.99 -7.00
N LEU A 163 13.95 -11.12 -7.55
CA LEU A 163 15.38 -11.43 -7.63
C LEU A 163 16.15 -10.50 -8.60
N THR A 164 15.49 -9.75 -9.46
CA THR A 164 16.13 -8.75 -10.35
C THR A 164 16.21 -7.36 -9.73
N LEU A 165 15.53 -7.13 -8.61
CA LEU A 165 15.48 -5.83 -7.95
C LEU A 165 16.60 -5.68 -6.92
N GLU A 166 17.07 -4.47 -6.73
CA GLU A 166 18.00 -4.12 -5.67
C GLU A 166 17.23 -3.92 -4.35
N ALA A 167 17.60 -4.68 -3.32
CA ALA A 167 17.01 -4.60 -1.99
C ALA A 167 15.47 -4.49 -1.97
N PRO A 168 14.73 -5.45 -2.55
CA PRO A 168 13.26 -5.41 -2.54
C PRO A 168 12.70 -5.62 -1.14
N LEU A 169 11.57 -4.94 -0.86
CA LEU A 169 10.84 -5.07 0.40
C LEU A 169 9.35 -5.36 0.13
N LEU A 170 8.83 -6.40 0.74
CA LEU A 170 7.39 -6.72 0.79
C LEU A 170 6.83 -6.36 2.16
N ILE A 171 5.83 -5.49 2.21
CA ILE A 171 5.10 -5.13 3.42
C ILE A 171 3.69 -5.69 3.33
N PHE A 172 3.38 -6.67 4.18
CA PHE A 172 2.04 -7.27 4.28
C PHE A 172 1.23 -6.53 5.34
N ASP A 173 0.31 -5.69 4.90
CA ASP A 173 -0.57 -4.92 5.78
C ASP A 173 -1.76 -5.76 6.24
N GLU A 174 -2.10 -5.68 7.53
CA GLU A 174 -3.12 -6.49 8.18
C GLU A 174 -2.85 -8.02 8.07
N GLY A 175 -1.60 -8.43 8.18
CA GLY A 175 -1.18 -9.84 8.03
C GLY A 175 -1.88 -10.83 8.96
N ASP A 176 -2.41 -10.38 10.10
CA ASP A 176 -3.21 -11.20 11.02
C ASP A 176 -4.57 -11.63 10.45
N LYS A 177 -5.02 -11.04 9.35
CA LYS A 177 -6.26 -11.41 8.65
C LYS A 177 -6.11 -12.59 7.69
N LEU A 178 -4.91 -12.95 7.29
CA LEU A 178 -4.68 -14.05 6.36
C LEU A 178 -5.20 -15.39 6.92
N SER A 179 -5.86 -16.19 6.09
CA SER A 179 -6.32 -17.53 6.48
C SER A 179 -5.17 -18.50 6.77
N ASP A 180 -5.42 -19.58 7.52
CA ASP A 180 -4.40 -20.60 7.83
C ASP A 180 -3.80 -21.23 6.56
N SER A 181 -4.60 -21.36 5.50
CA SER A 181 -4.15 -21.89 4.21
C SER A 181 -3.16 -20.99 3.50
N VAL A 182 -3.31 -19.67 3.63
CA VAL A 182 -2.39 -18.67 3.09
C VAL A 182 -1.13 -18.59 3.96
N PHE A 183 -1.28 -18.64 5.28
CA PHE A 183 -0.16 -18.72 6.23
C PHE A 183 0.77 -19.88 5.88
N TYR A 184 0.21 -21.07 5.72
CA TYR A 184 1.02 -22.24 5.36
C TYR A 184 1.67 -22.10 3.97
N TYR A 185 0.94 -21.53 3.02
CA TYR A 185 1.47 -21.30 1.68
C TYR A 185 2.59 -20.25 1.65
N PHE A 186 2.53 -19.27 2.56
CA PHE A 186 3.56 -18.24 2.69
C PHE A 186 4.96 -18.84 2.96
N ILE A 187 5.06 -19.98 3.62
CA ILE A 187 6.34 -20.69 3.82
C ILE A 187 7.02 -21.00 2.47
N THR A 188 6.23 -21.36 1.46
CA THR A 188 6.76 -21.58 0.10
C THR A 188 7.34 -20.31 -0.52
N ILE A 189 6.69 -19.18 -0.27
CA ILE A 189 7.15 -17.87 -0.74
C ILE A 189 8.43 -17.48 -0.01
N TYR A 190 8.42 -17.59 1.31
CA TYR A 190 9.57 -17.30 2.16
C TYR A 190 10.82 -18.07 1.70
N ASN A 191 10.72 -19.39 1.54
CA ASN A 191 11.85 -20.24 1.15
C ASN A 191 12.46 -19.86 -0.21
N ARG A 192 11.71 -19.18 -1.08
CA ARG A 192 12.19 -18.72 -2.39
C ARG A 192 12.85 -17.35 -2.33
N LEU A 193 12.50 -16.54 -1.32
CA LEU A 193 12.92 -15.15 -1.18
C LEU A 193 13.89 -14.92 -0.02
N GLU A 194 14.20 -15.97 0.76
CA GLU A 194 15.10 -15.90 1.90
C GLU A 194 16.47 -15.35 1.49
N ASN A 195 16.96 -14.33 2.22
CA ASN A 195 18.19 -13.58 1.96
C ASN A 195 18.22 -12.72 0.67
N PHE A 196 17.10 -12.58 -0.04
CA PHE A 196 17.00 -11.75 -1.25
C PHE A 196 15.98 -10.62 -1.12
N CYS A 197 15.01 -10.78 -0.25
CA CYS A 197 13.90 -9.83 -0.12
C CYS A 197 13.60 -9.58 1.36
N GLY A 198 13.52 -8.32 1.75
CA GLY A 198 12.99 -7.94 3.04
C GLY A 198 11.49 -8.24 3.11
N ILE A 199 11.01 -8.74 4.25
CA ILE A 199 9.60 -9.09 4.43
C ILE A 199 9.13 -8.57 5.78
N VAL A 200 8.14 -7.68 5.78
CA VAL A 200 7.57 -7.17 7.02
C VAL A 200 6.06 -7.39 7.03
N PHE A 201 5.58 -8.09 8.04
CA PHE A 201 4.16 -8.12 8.37
C PHE A 201 3.85 -7.01 9.37
N ILE A 202 2.75 -6.30 9.16
CA ILE A 202 2.21 -5.35 10.12
C ILE A 202 0.79 -5.76 10.48
N SER A 203 0.49 -5.75 11.78
CA SER A 203 -0.80 -6.25 12.29
C SER A 203 -1.16 -5.67 13.65
N THR A 204 -2.27 -6.15 14.19
CA THR A 204 -2.69 -5.91 15.57
C THR A 204 -2.13 -6.98 16.53
N HIS A 205 -2.37 -6.82 17.83
CA HIS A 205 -1.97 -7.80 18.85
C HIS A 205 -2.67 -9.16 18.71
N TYR A 206 -3.72 -9.25 17.90
CA TYR A 206 -4.47 -10.49 17.66
C TYR A 206 -3.59 -11.62 17.15
N ILE A 207 -2.56 -11.31 16.36
CA ILE A 207 -1.64 -12.30 15.81
C ILE A 207 -0.94 -13.14 16.90
N LYS A 208 -0.59 -12.57 18.04
CA LYS A 208 0.03 -13.32 19.14
C LYS A 208 -0.87 -14.42 19.63
N ARG A 209 -2.12 -14.07 19.97
CA ARG A 209 -3.11 -15.04 20.42
C ARG A 209 -3.37 -16.12 19.38
N ARG A 210 -3.46 -15.73 18.12
CA ARG A 210 -3.64 -16.67 17.01
C ARG A 210 -2.47 -17.64 16.91
N MET A 211 -1.23 -17.15 17.07
CA MET A 211 -0.01 -17.95 17.03
C MET A 211 0.05 -18.93 18.21
N GLU A 212 -0.22 -18.47 19.44
CA GLU A 212 -0.29 -19.29 20.63
C GLU A 212 -1.31 -20.45 20.49
N ILE A 213 -2.51 -20.13 20.00
CA ILE A 213 -3.55 -21.14 19.73
C ILE A 213 -3.09 -22.13 18.65
N GLY A 214 -2.51 -21.63 17.54
CA GLY A 214 -2.03 -22.48 16.47
C GLY A 214 -0.95 -23.46 16.89
N LEU A 215 0.00 -23.00 17.69
CA LEU A 215 1.08 -23.82 18.28
C LEU A 215 0.55 -24.82 19.29
N SER A 216 -0.34 -24.41 20.20
CA SER A 216 -0.90 -25.32 21.25
C SER A 216 -1.72 -26.46 20.65
N TYR A 217 -2.36 -26.26 19.50
CA TYR A 217 -3.12 -27.29 18.80
C TYR A 217 -2.30 -28.00 17.68
N ASN A 218 -0.98 -27.77 17.59
CA ASN A 218 -0.11 -28.31 16.55
C ASN A 218 -0.68 -28.11 15.14
N LYS A 219 -1.24 -26.93 14.88
CA LYS A 219 -1.78 -26.61 13.55
C LYS A 219 -0.66 -26.59 12.53
N LYS A 220 -0.91 -27.25 11.39
CA LYS A 220 0.04 -27.38 10.28
C LYS A 220 0.62 -26.04 9.85
N GLY A 221 1.94 -25.92 9.83
CA GLY A 221 2.69 -24.76 9.37
C GLY A 221 2.91 -23.67 10.42
N TYR A 222 2.26 -23.74 11.60
CA TYR A 222 2.42 -22.72 12.64
C TYR A 222 3.83 -22.76 13.27
N ASP A 223 4.40 -23.95 13.49
CA ASP A 223 5.78 -24.10 13.98
C ASP A 223 6.79 -23.49 13.03
N GLU A 224 6.62 -23.75 11.71
CA GLU A 224 7.53 -23.23 10.70
C GLU A 224 7.43 -21.70 10.60
N ILE A 225 6.24 -21.13 10.58
CA ILE A 225 6.04 -19.67 10.56
C ILE A 225 6.60 -19.05 11.83
N HIS A 226 6.32 -19.65 13.00
CA HIS A 226 6.84 -19.18 14.26
C HIS A 226 8.36 -19.12 14.26
N SER A 227 9.02 -20.19 13.81
CA SER A 227 10.48 -20.25 13.81
C SER A 227 11.14 -19.27 12.84
N ARG A 228 10.50 -18.97 11.71
CA ARG A 228 11.07 -18.15 10.62
C ARG A 228 10.71 -16.68 10.72
N ILE A 229 9.46 -16.37 11.12
CA ILE A 229 8.91 -15.01 11.02
C ILE A 229 8.51 -14.46 12.37
N CYS A 230 7.90 -15.29 13.22
CA CYS A 230 7.26 -14.86 14.46
C CYS A 230 8.08 -15.14 15.71
N ARG A 231 9.31 -15.59 15.59
CA ARG A 231 10.16 -15.91 16.75
C ARG A 231 10.28 -14.75 17.72
N LYS A 232 10.23 -13.53 17.19
CA LYS A 232 10.21 -12.31 17.98
C LYS A 232 9.30 -11.28 17.30
N PHE A 233 8.11 -11.10 17.83
CA PHE A 233 7.26 -9.99 17.45
C PHE A 233 7.88 -8.65 17.91
N ILE A 234 7.90 -7.68 17.03
CA ILE A 234 8.33 -6.31 17.35
C ILE A 234 7.10 -5.53 17.76
N GLU A 235 6.95 -5.29 19.06
CA GLU A 235 5.84 -4.53 19.59
C GLU A 235 6.13 -3.05 19.59
N LEU A 236 5.36 -2.32 18.81
CA LEU A 236 5.39 -0.88 18.77
C LEU A 236 4.24 -0.37 19.63
N THR A 237 4.53 -0.03 20.89
CA THR A 237 3.53 0.50 21.81
C THR A 237 3.72 2.01 21.95
N PRO A 238 2.63 2.79 21.83
CA PRO A 238 2.68 4.15 22.31
C PRO A 238 2.90 4.06 23.84
N ARG A 239 4.10 4.40 24.31
CA ARG A 239 4.29 4.60 25.75
C ARG A 239 3.28 5.64 26.20
N SER A 240 2.54 5.34 27.27
CA SER A 240 1.51 6.16 27.88
C SER A 240 2.02 7.58 28.18
N GLY A 241 1.87 8.46 27.22
CA GLY A 241 2.13 9.88 27.33
C GLY A 241 1.29 10.53 26.24
N ARG A 242 0.42 11.46 26.65
CA ARG A 242 -0.49 12.23 25.80
C ARG A 242 0.00 12.34 24.36
N LEU A 243 -0.85 11.92 23.40
CA LEU A 243 -0.71 12.30 21.99
C LEU A 243 -0.68 13.83 21.92
N ILE A 244 0.51 14.39 21.92
CA ILE A 244 0.70 15.81 21.63
C ILE A 244 0.68 15.87 20.10
N PHE A 245 -0.49 16.20 19.55
CA PHE A 245 -0.57 16.63 18.16
C PHE A 245 0.14 17.98 18.09
N THR A 246 1.41 17.99 17.75
CA THR A 246 2.11 19.23 17.41
C THR A 246 1.69 19.57 15.99
N VAL A 247 0.65 20.37 15.85
CA VAL A 247 0.37 21.07 14.60
C VAL A 247 1.49 22.09 14.45
N LEU A 248 2.37 21.91 13.48
CA LEU A 248 3.36 22.91 13.12
C LEU A 248 2.59 24.10 12.49
N PRO A 249 2.82 25.35 12.93
CA PRO A 249 2.23 26.50 12.30
C PRO A 249 2.78 26.68 10.89
N ASN A 250 1.93 27.22 9.99
CA ASN A 250 2.20 27.57 8.60
C ASN A 250 3.45 28.44 8.42
#